data_31db70ebc32b43c6b3e8d17f22971f42
#
_entry.id   31db70ebc32b43c6b3e8d17f22971f42
#
_cell.length_a   1.000
_cell.length_b   1.000
_cell.length_c   1.000
_cell.angle_alpha   90.00
_cell.angle_beta   90.00
_cell.angle_gamma   90.00
#
_symmetry.space_group_name_H-M   'P 1'
#
loop_
_entity.id
_entity.type
_entity.pdbx_description
1 polymer ?
#
loop_
_entity_poly.entity_id
_entity_poly.type
_entity_poly.pdbx_seq_one_letter_code
_entity_poly.pdbx_strand_id
1 'polypeptide(L)'
;MAVSAARRVAYEVLLRVFEQDAYADRVFRTAARDLDERERAFAQRLSYGAVQRVRTLDYAIDTLGKRPVRKLDPPVRAALRLGAYQLGYTDTAPHAAANESVELVRRARLERAVPFTNAVMRRLTEGIRPLLDSLPDGPLKESYPDWIAETFERDLGHDDALALMRAMNEPLETVVRVVRGDPPLGAEPTDLPGAYRVERVDELAVAEGRIWPQSRGSQLAGLVVGSQDGERVLDLCSAPGGKTSQLRGDVTAVELDPNRANELRENLAKLGATNVTVVEADGTKLPPDLQGFDRALVDAPCSGLGVLGQRPDLRWRATPLPELQLALLRSAAERVRPGGTIVYSVCTINAEENEAVVEASGLEVLPLGEEWPQYAHPRLSQFLLTLPHVHGTSGFFIGRLQV
;
A
#
# COMPACT_ATOMS: atom_id res chain seq x y z
N MET A 1 -26.98 -0.22 24.08
CA MET A 1 -26.49 0.98 23.35
C MET A 1 -26.33 0.65 21.89
N ALA A 2 -26.52 1.59 20.99
CA ALA A 2 -26.28 1.32 19.56
C ALA A 2 -24.76 1.33 19.27
N VAL A 3 -24.29 0.40 18.42
CA VAL A 3 -22.88 0.41 17.94
C VAL A 3 -22.66 1.67 17.09
N SER A 4 -21.58 2.39 17.32
CA SER A 4 -21.23 3.59 16.54
C SER A 4 -21.02 3.27 15.05
N ALA A 5 -21.24 4.27 14.20
CA ALA A 5 -21.11 4.09 12.75
C ALA A 5 -19.68 3.68 12.36
N ALA A 6 -18.66 4.33 12.94
CA ALA A 6 -17.27 4.00 12.72
C ALA A 6 -16.93 2.54 13.06
N ARG A 7 -17.43 2.01 14.17
CA ARG A 7 -17.16 0.61 14.56
C ARG A 7 -17.88 -0.39 13.66
N ARG A 8 -19.08 -0.04 13.16
CA ARG A 8 -19.75 -0.89 12.16
C ARG A 8 -18.94 -1.01 10.87
N VAL A 9 -18.42 0.12 10.38
CA VAL A 9 -17.52 0.12 9.20
C VAL A 9 -16.27 -0.71 9.45
N ALA A 10 -15.60 -0.51 10.59
CA ALA A 10 -14.40 -1.28 10.92
C ALA A 10 -14.67 -2.79 11.04
N TYR A 11 -15.79 -3.16 11.63
CA TYR A 11 -16.23 -4.54 11.69
C TYR A 11 -16.50 -5.15 10.30
N GLU A 12 -17.17 -4.41 9.42
CA GLU A 12 -17.42 -4.82 8.03
C GLU A 12 -16.11 -5.01 7.26
N VAL A 13 -15.16 -4.08 7.40
CA VAL A 13 -13.83 -4.20 6.77
C VAL A 13 -13.14 -5.48 7.22
N LEU A 14 -13.08 -5.75 8.53
CA LEU A 14 -12.47 -6.97 9.06
C LEU A 14 -13.15 -8.23 8.51
N LEU A 15 -14.47 -8.27 8.47
CA LEU A 15 -15.18 -9.43 7.91
C LEU A 15 -14.85 -9.63 6.44
N ARG A 16 -14.95 -8.58 5.63
CA ARG A 16 -14.76 -8.72 4.18
C ARG A 16 -13.33 -9.00 3.78
N VAL A 17 -12.36 -8.43 4.49
CA VAL A 17 -10.94 -8.68 4.24
C VAL A 17 -10.59 -10.15 4.54
N PHE A 18 -11.01 -10.68 5.68
CA PHE A 18 -10.58 -12.02 6.13
C PHE A 18 -11.50 -13.17 5.72
N GLU A 19 -12.71 -12.89 5.30
CA GLU A 19 -13.69 -13.93 4.94
C GLU A 19 -14.09 -13.89 3.45
N GLN A 20 -13.86 -12.79 2.75
CA GLN A 20 -14.25 -12.60 1.35
C GLN A 20 -13.07 -12.19 0.46
N ASP A 21 -11.86 -12.21 0.99
CA ASP A 21 -10.63 -11.82 0.30
C ASP A 21 -10.69 -10.42 -0.35
N ALA A 22 -11.42 -9.50 0.28
CA ALA A 22 -11.61 -8.15 -0.22
C ALA A 22 -10.44 -7.23 0.14
N TYR A 23 -10.18 -6.20 -0.67
CA TYR A 23 -9.19 -5.17 -0.37
C TYR A 23 -9.73 -4.18 0.65
N ALA A 24 -8.96 -3.91 1.71
CA ALA A 24 -9.39 -3.05 2.82
C ALA A 24 -9.80 -1.64 2.37
N ASP A 25 -9.03 -1.04 1.48
CA ASP A 25 -9.29 0.30 0.92
C ASP A 25 -10.59 0.37 0.13
N ARG A 26 -10.89 -0.66 -0.69
CA ARG A 26 -12.13 -0.73 -1.47
C ARG A 26 -13.36 -0.89 -0.58
N VAL A 27 -13.26 -1.79 0.40
CA VAL A 27 -14.36 -1.99 1.38
C VAL A 27 -14.58 -0.71 2.17
N PHE A 28 -13.50 -0.12 2.69
CA PHE A 28 -13.57 1.10 3.49
C PHE A 28 -14.20 2.27 2.72
N ARG A 29 -13.75 2.52 1.49
CA ARG A 29 -14.27 3.58 0.63
C ARG A 29 -15.79 3.50 0.47
N THR A 30 -16.32 2.28 0.28
CA THR A 30 -17.74 2.04 0.11
C THR A 30 -18.50 2.16 1.43
N ALA A 31 -18.01 1.50 2.49
CA ALA A 31 -18.70 1.42 3.78
C ALA A 31 -18.68 2.74 4.57
N ALA A 32 -17.65 3.58 4.35
CA ALA A 32 -17.48 4.86 5.04
C ALA A 32 -18.04 6.07 4.24
N ARG A 33 -18.78 5.84 3.13
CA ARG A 33 -19.22 6.92 2.23
C ARG A 33 -20.05 7.98 2.95
N ASP A 34 -20.97 7.56 3.83
CA ASP A 34 -21.94 8.42 4.47
C ASP A 34 -21.49 8.91 5.87
N LEU A 35 -20.22 8.63 6.25
CA LEU A 35 -19.68 9.11 7.50
C LEU A 35 -19.20 10.56 7.35
N ASP A 36 -19.44 11.36 8.41
CA ASP A 36 -18.74 12.63 8.54
C ASP A 36 -17.24 12.41 8.69
N GLU A 37 -16.48 13.47 8.54
CA GLU A 37 -15.02 13.42 8.50
C GLU A 37 -14.40 12.80 9.76
N ARG A 38 -14.89 13.18 10.95
CA ARG A 38 -14.38 12.70 12.23
C ARG A 38 -14.65 11.21 12.41
N GLU A 39 -15.88 10.79 12.14
CA GLU A 39 -16.28 9.38 12.18
C GLU A 39 -15.53 8.56 11.12
N ARG A 40 -15.27 9.14 9.94
CA ARG A 40 -14.51 8.50 8.87
C ARG A 40 -13.04 8.28 9.27
N ALA A 41 -12.37 9.29 9.83
CA ALA A 41 -11.00 9.17 10.33
C ALA A 41 -10.90 8.12 11.44
N PHE A 42 -11.85 8.11 12.36
CA PHE A 42 -11.91 7.11 13.44
C PHE A 42 -12.18 5.70 12.89
N ALA A 43 -13.11 5.55 11.94
CA ALA A 43 -13.38 4.28 11.27
C ALA A 43 -12.16 3.76 10.53
N GLN A 44 -11.40 4.63 9.85
CA GLN A 44 -10.18 4.26 9.17
C GLN A 44 -9.10 3.76 10.14
N ARG A 45 -8.86 4.49 11.22
CA ARG A 45 -7.93 4.07 12.27
C ARG A 45 -8.29 2.70 12.85
N LEU A 46 -9.58 2.47 13.13
CA LEU A 46 -10.06 1.20 13.67
C LEU A 46 -9.92 0.06 12.65
N SER A 47 -10.32 0.31 11.39
CA SER A 47 -10.30 -0.69 10.32
C SER A 47 -8.87 -1.12 10.00
N TYR A 48 -8.03 -0.15 9.63
CA TYR A 48 -6.67 -0.42 9.16
C TYR A 48 -5.77 -0.90 10.29
N GLY A 49 -5.89 -0.29 11.47
CA GLY A 49 -5.12 -0.73 12.62
C GLY A 49 -5.49 -2.15 13.08
N ALA A 50 -6.77 -2.50 13.09
CA ALA A 50 -7.17 -3.86 13.46
C ALA A 50 -6.73 -4.89 12.39
N VAL A 51 -6.82 -4.56 11.09
CA VAL A 51 -6.28 -5.42 10.02
C VAL A 51 -4.76 -5.57 10.15
N GLN A 52 -4.07 -4.48 10.41
CA GLN A 52 -2.62 -4.43 10.56
C GLN A 52 -2.12 -5.32 11.70
N ARG A 53 -2.83 -5.34 12.83
CA ARG A 53 -2.41 -5.99 14.07
C ARG A 53 -2.98 -7.39 14.29
N VAL A 54 -3.59 -8.01 13.27
CA VAL A 54 -4.33 -9.28 13.41
C VAL A 54 -3.53 -10.40 14.07
N ARG A 55 -2.26 -10.62 13.73
CA ARG A 55 -1.45 -11.68 14.34
C ARG A 55 -1.31 -11.51 15.86
N THR A 56 -0.98 -10.30 16.28
CA THR A 56 -0.83 -9.97 17.70
C THR A 56 -2.18 -10.02 18.43
N LEU A 57 -3.25 -9.54 17.79
CA LEU A 57 -4.60 -9.59 18.34
C LEU A 57 -5.08 -11.03 18.51
N ASP A 58 -4.85 -11.89 17.52
CA ASP A 58 -5.21 -13.30 17.58
C ASP A 58 -4.44 -14.01 18.70
N TYR A 59 -3.14 -13.75 18.85
CA TYR A 59 -2.34 -14.24 19.95
C TYR A 59 -2.90 -13.81 21.32
N ALA A 60 -3.28 -12.53 21.46
CA ALA A 60 -3.86 -12.04 22.71
C ALA A 60 -5.24 -12.68 23.00
N ILE A 61 -6.08 -12.84 21.99
CA ILE A 61 -7.39 -13.47 22.12
C ILE A 61 -7.23 -14.97 22.47
N ASP A 62 -6.32 -15.67 21.82
CA ASP A 62 -6.03 -17.10 22.12
C ASP A 62 -5.55 -17.28 23.56
N THR A 63 -4.60 -16.45 23.98
CA THR A 63 -3.97 -16.54 25.31
C THR A 63 -4.97 -16.21 26.42
N LEU A 64 -5.66 -15.07 26.33
CA LEU A 64 -6.57 -14.60 27.38
C LEU A 64 -7.96 -15.21 27.25
N GLY A 65 -8.43 -15.47 26.02
CA GLY A 65 -9.73 -16.07 25.76
C GLY A 65 -9.79 -17.58 26.00
N LYS A 66 -8.64 -18.25 26.04
CA LYS A 66 -8.52 -19.70 26.23
C LYS A 66 -9.26 -20.55 25.18
N ARG A 67 -9.44 -20.00 23.99
CA ARG A 67 -10.04 -20.68 22.83
C ARG A 67 -9.42 -20.14 21.54
N PRO A 68 -8.90 -21.00 20.66
CA PRO A 68 -8.28 -20.58 19.41
C PRO A 68 -9.21 -19.75 18.52
N VAL A 69 -8.76 -18.57 18.10
CA VAL A 69 -9.51 -17.64 17.25
C VAL A 69 -9.98 -18.30 15.96
N ARG A 70 -9.17 -19.19 15.37
CA ARG A 70 -9.51 -19.94 14.16
C ARG A 70 -10.75 -20.84 14.29
N LYS A 71 -11.17 -21.17 15.53
CA LYS A 71 -12.36 -21.97 15.82
C LYS A 71 -13.60 -21.13 16.13
N LEU A 72 -13.49 -19.80 16.08
CA LEU A 72 -14.60 -18.90 16.33
C LEU A 72 -15.35 -18.63 15.03
N ASP A 73 -16.66 -18.42 15.14
CA ASP A 73 -17.46 -17.94 14.02
C ASP A 73 -16.89 -16.60 13.49
N PRO A 74 -16.84 -16.39 12.18
CA PRO A 74 -16.27 -15.18 11.58
C PRO A 74 -16.76 -13.88 12.21
N PRO A 75 -18.06 -13.66 12.46
CA PRO A 75 -18.54 -12.44 13.11
C PRO A 75 -18.03 -12.26 14.54
N VAL A 76 -17.87 -13.34 15.30
CA VAL A 76 -17.33 -13.29 16.68
C VAL A 76 -15.84 -12.93 16.62
N ARG A 77 -15.11 -13.56 15.71
CA ARG A 77 -13.68 -13.31 15.49
C ARG A 77 -13.43 -11.85 15.14
N ALA A 78 -14.18 -11.29 14.18
CA ALA A 78 -14.07 -9.91 13.77
C ALA A 78 -14.38 -8.93 14.93
N ALA A 79 -15.44 -9.20 15.70
CA ALA A 79 -15.80 -8.38 16.85
C ALA A 79 -14.74 -8.40 17.96
N LEU A 80 -14.16 -9.59 18.25
CA LEU A 80 -13.10 -9.71 19.24
C LEU A 80 -11.79 -9.05 18.78
N ARG A 81 -11.40 -9.19 17.52
CA ARG A 81 -10.25 -8.49 16.95
C ARG A 81 -10.39 -6.97 17.06
N LEU A 82 -11.56 -6.43 16.70
CA LEU A 82 -11.85 -5.00 16.82
C LEU A 82 -11.83 -4.53 18.27
N GLY A 83 -12.42 -5.30 19.18
CA GLY A 83 -12.40 -5.01 20.62
C GLY A 83 -10.98 -5.06 21.20
N ALA A 84 -10.21 -6.09 20.87
CA ALA A 84 -8.83 -6.23 21.30
C ALA A 84 -7.94 -5.10 20.76
N TYR A 85 -8.12 -4.70 19.51
CA TYR A 85 -7.40 -3.55 18.94
C TYR A 85 -7.70 -2.25 19.73
N GLN A 86 -8.97 -1.98 20.02
CA GLN A 86 -9.35 -0.79 20.79
C GLN A 86 -8.74 -0.80 22.19
N LEU A 87 -8.73 -1.94 22.88
CA LEU A 87 -8.17 -2.08 24.22
C LEU A 87 -6.64 -2.00 24.25
N GLY A 88 -5.98 -2.58 23.25
CA GLY A 88 -4.51 -2.65 23.20
C GLY A 88 -3.84 -1.43 22.59
N TYR A 89 -4.46 -0.80 21.59
CA TYR A 89 -3.79 0.17 20.71
C TYR A 89 -4.47 1.54 20.61
N THR A 90 -5.56 1.76 21.35
CA THR A 90 -6.26 3.06 21.35
C THR A 90 -6.61 3.49 22.76
N ASP A 91 -7.02 4.77 22.91
CA ASP A 91 -7.50 5.32 24.18
C ASP A 91 -9.03 5.14 24.35
N THR A 92 -9.61 4.18 23.63
CA THR A 92 -11.02 3.87 23.77
C THR A 92 -11.32 3.38 25.17
N ALA A 93 -12.35 3.96 25.80
CA ALA A 93 -12.76 3.53 27.14
C ALA A 93 -13.09 2.02 27.15
N PRO A 94 -12.50 1.23 28.09
CA PRO A 94 -12.61 -0.23 28.06
C PRO A 94 -14.04 -0.76 28.04
N HIS A 95 -14.95 -0.11 28.77
CA HIS A 95 -16.38 -0.48 28.78
C HIS A 95 -17.05 -0.26 27.41
N ALA A 96 -16.65 0.77 26.66
CA ALA A 96 -17.20 1.03 25.33
C ALA A 96 -16.71 -0.02 24.34
N ALA A 97 -15.40 -0.34 24.33
CA ALA A 97 -14.84 -1.40 23.49
C ALA A 97 -15.52 -2.75 23.75
N ALA A 98 -15.69 -3.12 25.04
CA ALA A 98 -16.32 -4.39 25.40
C ALA A 98 -17.81 -4.46 25.01
N ASN A 99 -18.59 -3.45 25.37
CA ASN A 99 -20.03 -3.44 25.14
C ASN A 99 -20.34 -3.42 23.62
N GLU A 100 -19.63 -2.61 22.84
CA GLU A 100 -19.89 -2.53 21.39
C GLU A 100 -19.43 -3.80 20.65
N SER A 101 -18.37 -4.47 21.09
CA SER A 101 -17.95 -5.78 20.54
C SER A 101 -19.04 -6.83 20.76
N VAL A 102 -19.61 -6.88 21.95
CA VAL A 102 -20.73 -7.79 22.27
C VAL A 102 -21.99 -7.46 21.45
N GLU A 103 -22.27 -6.18 21.27
CA GLU A 103 -23.43 -5.74 20.48
C GLU A 103 -23.26 -6.06 18.98
N LEU A 104 -22.02 -6.04 18.44
CA LEU A 104 -21.74 -6.50 17.08
C LEU A 104 -22.10 -7.98 16.89
N VAL A 105 -21.75 -8.83 17.86
CA VAL A 105 -22.06 -10.26 17.85
C VAL A 105 -23.60 -10.47 17.91
N ARG A 106 -24.31 -9.70 18.75
CA ARG A 106 -25.76 -9.74 18.85
C ARG A 106 -26.43 -9.34 17.53
N ARG A 107 -25.92 -8.28 16.86
CA ARG A 107 -26.39 -7.86 15.54
C ARG A 107 -26.15 -8.89 14.45
N ALA A 108 -25.11 -9.69 14.59
CA ALA A 108 -24.85 -10.82 13.71
C ALA A 108 -25.79 -12.03 13.99
N ARG A 109 -26.77 -11.87 14.89
CA ARG A 109 -27.76 -12.91 15.32
C ARG A 109 -27.10 -14.13 15.94
N LEU A 110 -25.96 -13.97 16.61
CA LEU A 110 -25.21 -15.03 17.28
C LEU A 110 -25.41 -14.95 18.82
N GLU A 111 -26.65 -14.95 19.28
CA GLU A 111 -26.98 -14.79 20.71
C GLU A 111 -26.25 -15.81 21.61
N ARG A 112 -26.03 -17.04 21.12
CA ARG A 112 -25.31 -18.09 21.87
C ARG A 112 -23.85 -17.73 22.12
N ALA A 113 -23.25 -16.88 21.28
CA ALA A 113 -21.86 -16.44 21.44
C ALA A 113 -21.71 -15.21 22.34
N VAL A 114 -22.80 -14.52 22.69
CA VAL A 114 -22.78 -13.30 23.52
C VAL A 114 -22.14 -13.54 24.91
N PRO A 115 -22.48 -14.59 25.69
CA PRO A 115 -21.84 -14.83 26.98
C PRO A 115 -20.34 -15.10 26.86
N PHE A 116 -19.94 -15.84 25.82
CA PHE A 116 -18.52 -16.11 25.53
C PHE A 116 -17.80 -14.81 25.18
N THR A 117 -18.33 -14.01 24.27
CA THR A 117 -17.74 -12.71 23.86
C THR A 117 -17.56 -11.78 25.06
N ASN A 118 -18.56 -11.67 25.93
CA ASN A 118 -18.45 -10.91 27.17
C ASN A 118 -17.30 -11.39 28.07
N ALA A 119 -17.20 -12.70 28.26
CA ALA A 119 -16.16 -13.28 29.11
C ALA A 119 -14.75 -13.05 28.54
N VAL A 120 -14.59 -13.15 27.22
CA VAL A 120 -13.31 -12.88 26.54
C VAL A 120 -12.97 -11.39 26.63
N MET A 121 -13.92 -10.49 26.31
CA MET A 121 -13.69 -9.05 26.38
C MET A 121 -13.31 -8.57 27.76
N ARG A 122 -13.90 -9.15 28.84
CA ARG A 122 -13.49 -8.83 30.21
C ARG A 122 -12.04 -9.18 30.46
N ARG A 123 -11.60 -10.40 30.07
CA ARG A 123 -10.20 -10.81 30.26
C ARG A 123 -9.24 -9.98 29.42
N LEU A 124 -9.63 -9.60 28.20
CA LEU A 124 -8.85 -8.69 27.36
C LEU A 124 -8.73 -7.30 28.03
N THR A 125 -9.80 -6.80 28.61
CA THR A 125 -9.77 -5.51 29.34
C THR A 125 -8.74 -5.52 30.48
N GLU A 126 -8.64 -6.61 31.21
CA GLU A 126 -7.74 -6.75 32.37
C GLU A 126 -6.28 -7.05 31.94
N GLY A 127 -6.07 -7.80 30.84
CA GLY A 127 -4.78 -8.41 30.57
C GLY A 127 -4.11 -8.05 29.24
N ILE A 128 -4.77 -7.36 28.30
CA ILE A 128 -4.19 -7.18 26.96
C ILE A 128 -2.94 -6.29 26.95
N ARG A 129 -2.97 -5.16 27.63
CA ARG A 129 -1.82 -4.21 27.63
C ARG A 129 -0.57 -4.85 28.26
N PRO A 130 -0.62 -5.41 29.49
CA PRO A 130 0.52 -6.13 30.04
C PRO A 130 1.03 -7.27 29.17
N LEU A 131 0.12 -8.01 28.49
CA LEU A 131 0.52 -9.07 27.58
C LEU A 131 1.28 -8.49 26.36
N LEU A 132 0.79 -7.44 25.73
CA LEU A 132 1.45 -6.81 24.57
C LEU A 132 2.82 -6.24 24.94
N ASP A 133 2.93 -5.61 26.13
CA ASP A 133 4.18 -5.04 26.63
C ASP A 133 5.23 -6.12 26.92
N SER A 134 4.80 -7.33 27.30
CA SER A 134 5.68 -8.47 27.58
C SER A 134 6.20 -9.19 26.34
N LEU A 135 5.66 -8.90 25.15
CA LEU A 135 6.10 -9.55 23.92
C LEU A 135 7.53 -9.13 23.57
N PRO A 136 8.39 -10.10 23.19
CA PRO A 136 9.70 -9.78 22.67
C PRO A 136 9.58 -9.00 21.36
N ASP A 137 10.54 -8.17 21.07
CA ASP A 137 10.65 -7.49 19.79
C ASP A 137 10.71 -8.52 18.66
N GLY A 138 10.00 -8.27 17.58
CA GLY A 138 9.96 -9.18 16.44
C GLY A 138 8.59 -9.28 15.77
N PRO A 139 8.41 -10.24 14.86
CA PRO A 139 7.24 -10.29 13.98
C PRO A 139 5.91 -10.52 14.72
N LEU A 140 5.90 -11.17 15.88
CA LEU A 140 4.69 -11.33 16.68
C LEU A 140 4.23 -10.00 17.28
N LYS A 141 5.14 -9.22 17.86
CA LYS A 141 4.85 -7.91 18.47
C LYS A 141 4.46 -6.89 17.42
N GLU A 142 5.16 -6.89 16.29
CA GLU A 142 4.89 -5.97 15.19
C GLU A 142 3.78 -6.45 14.24
N SER A 143 3.26 -7.68 14.46
CA SER A 143 2.14 -8.26 13.71
C SER A 143 2.42 -8.48 12.23
N TYR A 144 3.50 -9.17 11.94
CA TYR A 144 3.87 -9.59 10.58
C TYR A 144 3.84 -11.12 10.45
N PRO A 145 3.46 -11.69 9.29
CA PRO A 145 3.73 -13.09 8.96
C PRO A 145 5.22 -13.38 9.01
N ASP A 146 5.60 -14.60 9.39
CA ASP A 146 7.01 -14.98 9.53
C ASP A 146 7.76 -14.81 8.21
N TRP A 147 7.18 -15.25 7.08
CA TRP A 147 7.81 -15.12 5.77
C TRP A 147 8.13 -13.68 5.35
N ILE A 148 7.30 -12.68 5.73
CA ILE A 148 7.57 -11.26 5.46
C ILE A 148 8.74 -10.78 6.33
N ALA A 149 8.72 -11.13 7.62
CA ALA A 149 9.80 -10.77 8.53
C ALA A 149 11.14 -11.39 8.10
N GLU A 150 11.14 -12.67 7.73
CA GLU A 150 12.31 -13.38 7.19
C GLU A 150 12.82 -12.74 5.88
N THR A 151 11.91 -12.31 4.99
CA THR A 151 12.27 -11.57 3.78
C THR A 151 12.98 -10.27 4.12
N PHE A 152 12.43 -9.48 5.04
CA PHE A 152 13.05 -8.23 5.46
C PHE A 152 14.41 -8.45 6.14
N GLU A 153 14.52 -9.48 6.99
CA GLU A 153 15.76 -9.79 7.67
C GLU A 153 16.85 -10.28 6.70
N ARG A 154 16.50 -11.11 5.73
CA ARG A 154 17.40 -11.55 4.64
C ARG A 154 17.92 -10.37 3.84
N ASP A 155 17.05 -9.42 3.47
CA ASP A 155 17.34 -8.37 2.50
C ASP A 155 17.94 -7.11 3.14
N LEU A 156 17.61 -6.81 4.40
CA LEU A 156 18.07 -5.59 5.08
C LEU A 156 18.95 -5.86 6.31
N GLY A 157 18.90 -7.07 6.86
CA GLY A 157 19.48 -7.40 8.17
C GLY A 157 18.51 -7.16 9.32
N HIS A 158 18.84 -7.70 10.50
CA HIS A 158 17.93 -7.78 11.64
C HIS A 158 17.42 -6.41 12.14
N ASP A 159 18.33 -5.46 12.35
CA ASP A 159 18.00 -4.17 12.94
C ASP A 159 17.11 -3.32 12.02
N ASP A 160 17.48 -3.24 10.73
CA ASP A 160 16.70 -2.52 9.72
C ASP A 160 15.35 -3.18 9.45
N ALA A 161 15.27 -4.51 9.44
CA ALA A 161 14.02 -5.25 9.32
C ALA A 161 13.05 -4.92 10.47
N LEU A 162 13.55 -4.88 11.70
CA LEU A 162 12.75 -4.51 12.87
C LEU A 162 12.32 -3.05 12.82
N ALA A 163 13.23 -2.14 12.47
CA ALA A 163 12.93 -0.72 12.29
C ALA A 163 11.88 -0.49 11.20
N LEU A 164 11.99 -1.21 10.09
CA LEU A 164 11.03 -1.18 8.98
C LEU A 164 9.63 -1.66 9.41
N MET A 165 9.56 -2.80 10.09
CA MET A 165 8.28 -3.32 10.61
C MET A 165 7.60 -2.34 11.57
N ARG A 166 8.36 -1.66 12.43
CA ARG A 166 7.87 -0.62 13.32
C ARG A 166 7.39 0.61 12.55
N ALA A 167 8.21 1.13 11.64
CA ALA A 167 7.87 2.32 10.85
C ALA A 167 6.59 2.13 10.03
N MET A 168 6.38 0.95 9.43
CA MET A 168 5.14 0.66 8.71
C MET A 168 3.93 0.38 9.60
N ASN A 169 4.09 0.38 10.93
CA ASN A 169 3.00 0.35 11.90
C ASN A 169 2.54 1.74 12.33
N GLU A 170 3.32 2.75 12.01
CA GLU A 170 3.03 4.16 12.29
C GLU A 170 2.47 4.85 11.03
N PRO A 171 1.74 5.96 11.20
CA PRO A 171 1.32 6.77 10.07
C PRO A 171 2.52 7.29 9.28
N LEU A 172 2.56 7.01 8.00
CA LEU A 172 3.52 7.62 7.09
C LEU A 172 3.08 9.05 6.73
N GLU A 173 4.03 9.82 6.17
CA GLU A 173 3.75 11.15 5.66
C GLU A 173 2.60 11.15 4.65
N THR A 174 1.80 12.20 4.65
CA THR A 174 0.82 12.47 3.60
C THR A 174 1.45 13.41 2.58
N VAL A 175 1.64 12.93 1.35
CA VAL A 175 2.28 13.70 0.27
C VAL A 175 1.34 13.81 -0.92
N VAL A 176 1.33 15.00 -1.50
CA VAL A 176 0.64 15.27 -2.76
C VAL A 176 1.63 15.75 -3.81
N ARG A 177 1.38 15.40 -5.06
CA ARG A 177 2.01 16.01 -6.21
C ARG A 177 1.16 17.19 -6.69
N VAL A 178 1.76 18.35 -6.82
CA VAL A 178 1.11 19.50 -7.49
C VAL A 178 1.14 19.24 -9.00
N VAL A 179 -0.03 19.22 -9.61
CA VAL A 179 -0.21 18.98 -11.05
C VAL A 179 -0.31 20.30 -11.78
N ARG A 180 -1.05 21.27 -11.21
CA ARG A 180 -1.21 22.62 -11.75
C ARG A 180 -1.56 23.63 -10.66
N GLY A 181 -1.15 24.87 -10.88
CA GLY A 181 -1.34 25.96 -9.91
C GLY A 181 -0.36 25.89 -8.75
N ASP A 182 -0.71 26.58 -7.67
CA ASP A 182 0.12 26.68 -6.46
C ASP A 182 -0.10 25.48 -5.53
N PRO A 183 0.90 25.14 -4.70
CA PRO A 183 0.74 24.13 -3.67
C PRO A 183 -0.37 24.49 -2.67
N PRO A 184 -1.00 23.51 -2.01
CA PRO A 184 -2.00 23.75 -0.97
C PRO A 184 -1.47 24.67 0.13
N LEU A 185 -2.34 25.46 0.74
CA LEU A 185 -1.96 26.33 1.85
C LEU A 185 -1.41 25.48 3.03
N GLY A 186 -0.26 25.87 3.55
CA GLY A 186 0.43 25.17 4.63
C GLY A 186 1.17 23.90 4.18
N ALA A 187 1.21 23.60 2.88
CA ALA A 187 2.01 22.49 2.36
C ALA A 187 3.51 22.80 2.45
N GLU A 188 4.28 21.82 2.89
CA GLU A 188 5.73 21.88 2.99
C GLU A 188 6.38 21.20 1.78
N PRO A 189 7.34 21.84 1.09
CA PRO A 189 8.05 21.18 0.01
C PRO A 189 8.85 19.98 0.55
N THR A 190 8.93 18.94 -0.27
CA THR A 190 9.82 17.80 -0.01
C THR A 190 11.13 17.97 -0.79
N ASP A 191 11.99 16.98 -0.74
CA ASP A 191 13.21 16.90 -1.54
C ASP A 191 12.98 16.51 -3.01
N LEU A 192 11.71 16.25 -3.41
CA LEU A 192 11.35 15.97 -4.79
C LEU A 192 10.62 17.17 -5.43
N PRO A 193 10.93 17.52 -6.67
CA PRO A 193 10.25 18.60 -7.36
C PRO A 193 8.75 18.33 -7.52
N GLY A 194 7.93 19.33 -7.16
CA GLY A 194 6.47 19.24 -7.23
C GLY A 194 5.80 18.38 -6.17
N ALA A 195 6.56 17.77 -5.26
CA ALA A 195 6.06 16.97 -4.16
C ALA A 195 5.99 17.78 -2.87
N TYR A 196 4.81 17.79 -2.25
CA TYR A 196 4.56 18.56 -1.02
C TYR A 196 3.96 17.68 0.06
N ARG A 197 4.51 17.80 1.28
CA ARG A 197 3.90 17.22 2.47
C ARG A 197 2.74 18.09 2.91
N VAL A 198 1.62 17.46 3.24
CA VAL A 198 0.42 18.12 3.73
C VAL A 198 -0.04 17.44 5.01
N GLU A 199 -0.60 18.20 5.92
CA GLU A 199 -1.23 17.65 7.11
C GLU A 199 -2.48 16.83 6.72
N ARG A 200 -3.17 17.31 5.69
CA ARG A 200 -4.39 16.71 5.17
C ARG A 200 -4.54 16.95 3.66
N VAL A 201 -5.10 15.95 2.96
CA VAL A 201 -5.38 16.08 1.53
C VAL A 201 -6.61 16.97 1.32
N ASP A 202 -6.47 17.99 0.46
CA ASP A 202 -7.59 18.81 -0.01
C ASP A 202 -8.38 18.03 -1.07
N GLU A 203 -9.52 17.48 -0.67
CA GLU A 203 -10.37 16.66 -1.55
C GLU A 203 -10.92 17.46 -2.75
N LEU A 204 -11.16 18.77 -2.59
CA LEU A 204 -11.60 19.63 -3.67
C LEU A 204 -10.49 19.82 -4.71
N ALA A 205 -9.27 20.08 -4.26
CA ALA A 205 -8.12 20.21 -5.14
C ALA A 205 -7.81 18.90 -5.90
N VAL A 206 -8.05 17.73 -5.25
CA VAL A 206 -7.97 16.41 -5.92
C VAL A 206 -9.09 16.25 -6.94
N ALA A 207 -10.32 16.61 -6.60
CA ALA A 207 -11.46 16.51 -7.51
C ALA A 207 -11.28 17.41 -8.76
N GLU A 208 -10.68 18.58 -8.59
CA GLU A 208 -10.33 19.52 -9.67
C GLU A 208 -9.06 19.10 -10.44
N GLY A 209 -8.32 18.09 -10.00
CA GLY A 209 -7.07 17.66 -10.60
C GLY A 209 -5.91 18.64 -10.44
N ARG A 210 -5.95 19.55 -9.45
CA ARG A 210 -4.84 20.46 -9.13
C ARG A 210 -3.71 19.77 -8.40
N ILE A 211 -4.06 18.79 -7.54
CA ILE A 211 -3.11 17.95 -6.83
C ILE A 211 -3.47 16.48 -7.01
N TRP A 212 -2.49 15.62 -6.82
CA TRP A 212 -2.65 14.16 -6.82
C TRP A 212 -1.98 13.56 -5.58
N PRO A 213 -2.72 12.82 -4.71
CA PRO A 213 -2.14 12.08 -3.59
C PRO A 213 -1.19 10.99 -4.12
N GLN A 214 0.08 11.10 -3.81
CA GLN A 214 1.10 10.19 -4.33
C GLN A 214 2.32 10.22 -3.42
N SER A 215 2.80 9.05 -2.94
CA SER A 215 4.00 8.98 -2.10
C SER A 215 5.25 9.41 -2.86
N ARG A 216 6.29 9.88 -2.15
CA ARG A 216 7.55 10.29 -2.77
C ARG A 216 8.18 9.17 -3.59
N GLY A 217 8.21 7.92 -3.08
CA GLY A 217 8.73 6.78 -3.84
C GLY A 217 8.00 6.58 -5.18
N SER A 218 6.67 6.73 -5.20
CA SER A 218 5.89 6.65 -6.44
C SER A 218 6.13 7.84 -7.37
N GLN A 219 6.33 9.05 -6.84
CA GLN A 219 6.66 10.23 -7.64
C GLN A 219 8.08 10.11 -8.23
N LEU A 220 9.02 9.62 -7.44
CA LEU A 220 10.41 9.38 -7.86
C LEU A 220 10.48 8.43 -9.07
N ALA A 221 9.71 7.35 -9.07
CA ALA A 221 9.65 6.43 -10.20
C ALA A 221 9.23 7.13 -11.50
N GLY A 222 8.23 8.01 -11.46
CA GLY A 222 7.83 8.83 -12.61
C GLY A 222 8.91 9.84 -13.05
N LEU A 223 9.60 10.48 -12.09
CA LEU A 223 10.67 11.43 -12.37
C LEU A 223 11.88 10.76 -13.03
N VAL A 224 12.27 9.57 -12.57
CA VAL A 224 13.42 8.81 -13.09
C VAL A 224 13.24 8.41 -14.56
N VAL A 225 12.01 8.28 -15.06
CA VAL A 225 11.76 8.04 -16.50
C VAL A 225 12.38 9.16 -17.35
N GLY A 226 12.32 10.40 -16.88
CA GLY A 226 12.97 11.54 -17.51
C GLY A 226 12.50 11.80 -18.95
N SER A 227 11.26 11.42 -19.28
CA SER A 227 10.70 11.57 -20.63
C SER A 227 10.60 13.03 -21.05
N GLN A 228 10.79 13.28 -22.36
CA GLN A 228 10.81 14.62 -22.94
C GLN A 228 9.68 14.80 -23.97
N ASP A 229 9.39 16.06 -24.30
CA ASP A 229 8.45 16.36 -25.36
C ASP A 229 9.00 15.87 -26.70
N GLY A 230 8.13 15.23 -27.49
CA GLY A 230 8.49 14.62 -28.77
C GLY A 230 8.98 13.17 -28.68
N GLU A 231 9.26 12.63 -27.49
CA GLU A 231 9.54 11.20 -27.29
C GLU A 231 8.25 10.38 -27.30
N ARG A 232 8.35 9.12 -27.71
CA ARG A 232 7.30 8.11 -27.58
C ARG A 232 7.58 7.30 -26.33
N VAL A 233 6.61 7.25 -25.42
CA VAL A 233 6.77 6.61 -24.10
C VAL A 233 5.74 5.51 -23.90
N LEU A 234 6.20 4.34 -23.50
CA LEU A 234 5.34 3.22 -23.11
C LEU A 234 5.20 3.19 -21.58
N ASP A 235 3.98 3.05 -21.07
CA ASP A 235 3.73 2.86 -19.63
C ASP A 235 2.92 1.58 -19.42
N LEU A 236 3.51 0.57 -18.79
CA LEU A 236 2.87 -0.70 -18.50
C LEU A 236 2.29 -0.76 -17.10
N CYS A 237 1.10 -1.34 -16.97
CA CYS A 237 0.35 -1.44 -15.71
C CYS A 237 -0.02 -0.06 -15.14
N SER A 238 -0.47 0.83 -16.01
CA SER A 238 -0.53 2.29 -15.80
C SER A 238 -1.54 2.77 -14.78
N ALA A 239 -2.61 1.99 -14.49
CA ALA A 239 -3.66 2.43 -13.57
C ALA A 239 -3.16 2.51 -12.11
N PRO A 240 -3.57 3.54 -11.36
CA PRO A 240 -4.66 4.50 -11.64
C PRO A 240 -4.23 5.79 -12.38
N GLY A 241 -2.97 5.91 -12.89
CA GLY A 241 -2.52 7.03 -13.71
C GLY A 241 -1.64 8.06 -13.00
N GLY A 242 -1.29 7.84 -11.74
CA GLY A 242 -0.45 8.78 -10.98
C GLY A 242 0.94 8.98 -11.58
N LYS A 243 1.63 7.90 -11.97
CA LYS A 243 2.93 7.94 -12.65
C LYS A 243 2.76 8.36 -14.12
N THR A 244 1.78 7.77 -14.82
CA THR A 244 1.44 8.09 -16.22
C THR A 244 1.32 9.59 -16.46
N SER A 245 0.59 10.29 -15.58
CA SER A 245 0.38 11.75 -15.69
C SER A 245 1.61 12.61 -15.37
N GLN A 246 2.74 12.01 -15.01
CA GLN A 246 4.04 12.69 -14.86
C GLN A 246 4.85 12.63 -16.16
N LEU A 247 4.50 11.72 -17.08
CA LEU A 247 5.27 11.47 -18.28
C LEU A 247 5.00 12.55 -19.35
N ARG A 248 6.07 12.94 -20.03
CA ARG A 248 6.04 13.87 -21.16
C ARG A 248 6.15 13.07 -22.47
N GLY A 249 5.90 13.74 -23.60
CA GLY A 249 5.93 13.11 -24.91
C GLY A 249 4.58 12.47 -25.29
N ASP A 250 4.59 11.60 -26.28
CA ASP A 250 3.44 10.81 -26.72
C ASP A 250 3.39 9.49 -25.93
N VAL A 251 2.50 9.42 -24.93
CA VAL A 251 2.46 8.33 -23.97
C VAL A 251 1.41 7.30 -24.36
N THR A 252 1.82 6.04 -24.51
CA THR A 252 0.94 4.89 -24.63
C THR A 252 0.87 4.17 -23.29
N ALA A 253 -0.28 4.27 -22.62
CA ALA A 253 -0.54 3.68 -21.31
C ALA A 253 -1.32 2.38 -21.45
N VAL A 254 -0.77 1.27 -20.96
CA VAL A 254 -1.34 -0.08 -21.10
C VAL A 254 -1.89 -0.57 -19.76
N GLU A 255 -3.14 -1.01 -19.75
CA GLU A 255 -3.79 -1.62 -18.60
C GLU A 255 -4.61 -2.85 -19.04
N LEU A 256 -4.49 -3.94 -18.29
CA LEU A 256 -5.14 -5.21 -18.59
C LEU A 256 -6.63 -5.22 -18.23
N ASP A 257 -6.97 -4.68 -17.05
CA ASP A 257 -8.33 -4.73 -16.52
C ASP A 257 -9.16 -3.56 -17.08
N PRO A 258 -10.28 -3.83 -17.80
CA PRO A 258 -11.11 -2.76 -18.39
C PRO A 258 -11.65 -1.75 -17.39
N ASN A 259 -11.96 -2.16 -16.15
CA ASN A 259 -12.45 -1.24 -15.13
C ASN A 259 -11.33 -0.32 -14.66
N ARG A 260 -10.11 -0.84 -14.50
CA ARG A 260 -8.94 -0.04 -14.18
C ARG A 260 -8.53 0.86 -15.34
N ALA A 261 -8.67 0.41 -16.58
CA ALA A 261 -8.44 1.24 -17.75
C ALA A 261 -9.43 2.41 -17.83
N ASN A 262 -10.69 2.20 -17.44
CA ASN A 262 -11.68 3.27 -17.33
C ASN A 262 -11.33 4.24 -16.20
N GLU A 263 -10.96 3.74 -15.01
CA GLU A 263 -10.46 4.57 -13.91
C GLU A 263 -9.24 5.40 -14.34
N LEU A 264 -8.32 4.81 -15.09
CA LEU A 264 -7.16 5.49 -15.66
C LEU A 264 -7.58 6.65 -16.56
N ARG A 265 -8.49 6.42 -17.52
CA ARG A 265 -9.00 7.47 -18.43
C ARG A 265 -9.64 8.63 -17.67
N GLU A 266 -10.48 8.34 -16.68
CA GLU A 266 -11.13 9.33 -15.84
C GLU A 266 -10.11 10.17 -15.06
N ASN A 267 -9.11 9.53 -14.47
CA ASN A 267 -8.06 10.21 -13.73
C ASN A 267 -7.17 11.08 -14.63
N LEU A 268 -6.76 10.57 -15.79
CA LEU A 268 -5.96 11.33 -16.77
C LEU A 268 -6.72 12.56 -17.26
N ALA A 269 -8.01 12.43 -17.58
CA ALA A 269 -8.86 13.56 -17.96
C ALA A 269 -8.95 14.61 -16.86
N LYS A 270 -9.15 14.17 -15.60
CA LYS A 270 -9.15 15.04 -14.41
C LYS A 270 -7.82 15.79 -14.24
N LEU A 271 -6.70 15.10 -14.43
CA LEU A 271 -5.36 15.64 -14.29
C LEU A 271 -4.92 16.49 -15.51
N GLY A 272 -5.71 16.50 -16.60
CA GLY A 272 -5.40 17.24 -17.82
C GLY A 272 -4.25 16.62 -18.63
N ALA A 273 -3.99 15.32 -18.49
CA ALA A 273 -2.97 14.61 -19.25
C ALA A 273 -3.49 14.26 -20.66
N THR A 274 -3.44 15.20 -21.59
CA THR A 274 -3.97 15.08 -22.96
C THR A 274 -3.02 14.35 -23.92
N ASN A 275 -1.79 14.11 -23.50
CA ASN A 275 -0.73 13.45 -24.25
C ASN A 275 -0.71 11.91 -24.07
N VAL A 276 -1.77 11.34 -23.50
CA VAL A 276 -1.81 9.91 -23.14
C VAL A 276 -2.90 9.18 -23.92
N THR A 277 -2.52 8.10 -24.59
CA THR A 277 -3.44 7.14 -25.23
C THR A 277 -3.53 5.88 -24.37
N VAL A 278 -4.73 5.50 -23.93
CA VAL A 278 -4.95 4.29 -23.10
C VAL A 278 -5.32 3.10 -23.97
N VAL A 279 -4.52 2.05 -23.84
CA VAL A 279 -4.69 0.76 -24.54
C VAL A 279 -5.04 -0.34 -23.54
N GLU A 280 -6.14 -1.05 -23.79
CA GLU A 280 -6.54 -2.23 -23.01
C GLU A 280 -5.84 -3.44 -23.60
N ALA A 281 -4.78 -3.92 -22.94
CA ALA A 281 -4.02 -5.08 -23.42
C ALA A 281 -3.25 -5.77 -22.28
N ASP A 282 -2.87 -7.02 -22.54
CA ASP A 282 -1.93 -7.73 -21.68
C ASP A 282 -0.51 -7.19 -21.91
N GLY A 283 0.07 -6.55 -20.89
CA GLY A 283 1.42 -5.98 -20.93
C GLY A 283 2.53 -7.01 -21.23
N THR A 284 2.27 -8.31 -21.01
CA THR A 284 3.21 -9.39 -21.36
C THR A 284 3.11 -9.82 -22.84
N LYS A 285 2.06 -9.38 -23.55
CA LYS A 285 1.75 -9.76 -24.95
C LYS A 285 1.20 -8.56 -25.72
N LEU A 286 2.02 -7.52 -25.82
CA LEU A 286 1.61 -6.27 -26.46
C LEU A 286 1.25 -6.44 -27.94
N PRO A 287 0.27 -5.67 -28.45
CA PRO A 287 -0.02 -5.59 -29.87
C PRO A 287 1.23 -5.29 -30.72
N PRO A 288 1.38 -5.91 -31.90
CA PRO A 288 2.61 -5.81 -32.70
C PRO A 288 2.87 -4.41 -33.28
N ASP A 289 1.86 -3.57 -33.39
CA ASP A 289 1.94 -2.18 -33.83
C ASP A 289 2.49 -1.22 -32.77
N LEU A 290 2.51 -1.64 -31.50
CA LEU A 290 3.16 -0.88 -30.43
C LEU A 290 4.68 -1.13 -30.44
N GLN A 291 5.41 -0.30 -31.19
CA GLN A 291 6.86 -0.44 -31.44
C GLN A 291 7.57 0.92 -31.45
N GLY A 292 8.88 0.89 -31.23
CA GLY A 292 9.76 2.05 -31.44
C GLY A 292 9.58 3.14 -30.40
N PHE A 293 9.37 2.77 -29.14
CA PHE A 293 9.35 3.69 -28.02
C PHE A 293 10.77 4.13 -27.65
N ASP A 294 10.92 5.39 -27.27
CA ASP A 294 12.17 5.94 -26.78
C ASP A 294 12.41 5.54 -25.34
N ARG A 295 11.33 5.47 -24.57
CA ARG A 295 11.35 5.11 -23.15
C ARG A 295 10.19 4.22 -22.79
N ALA A 296 10.38 3.45 -21.72
CA ALA A 296 9.27 2.76 -21.07
C ALA A 296 9.32 2.93 -19.54
N LEU A 297 8.14 2.92 -18.94
CA LEU A 297 7.93 2.70 -17.51
C LEU A 297 7.27 1.33 -17.34
N VAL A 298 7.84 0.50 -16.52
CA VAL A 298 7.27 -0.79 -16.07
C VAL A 298 7.04 -0.70 -14.58
N ASP A 299 5.88 -0.16 -14.18
CA ASP A 299 5.43 -0.12 -12.78
C ASP A 299 4.69 -1.41 -12.47
N ALA A 300 5.47 -2.47 -12.27
CA ALA A 300 4.96 -3.83 -12.29
C ALA A 300 4.12 -4.19 -11.06
N PRO A 301 3.07 -5.04 -11.21
CA PRO A 301 2.42 -5.66 -10.08
C PRO A 301 3.42 -6.41 -9.21
N CYS A 302 3.30 -6.27 -7.89
CA CYS A 302 4.23 -6.85 -6.94
C CYS A 302 3.55 -7.24 -5.62
N SER A 303 4.29 -7.85 -4.71
CA SER A 303 3.82 -8.18 -3.37
C SER A 303 3.38 -6.96 -2.54
N GLY A 304 3.88 -5.76 -2.86
CA GLY A 304 3.53 -4.53 -2.16
C GLY A 304 4.13 -4.43 -0.76
N LEU A 305 5.23 -5.11 -0.47
CA LEU A 305 5.85 -5.11 0.86
C LEU A 305 6.42 -3.74 1.28
N GLY A 306 6.54 -2.80 0.35
CA GLY A 306 6.94 -1.42 0.64
C GLY A 306 5.79 -0.49 1.07
N VAL A 307 4.52 -0.94 0.91
CA VAL A 307 3.32 -0.11 1.17
C VAL A 307 2.41 -0.67 2.27
N LEU A 308 2.91 -1.59 3.10
CA LEU A 308 2.13 -2.27 4.14
C LEU A 308 1.57 -1.35 5.23
N GLY A 309 2.11 -0.14 5.37
CA GLY A 309 1.54 0.90 6.25
C GLY A 309 0.22 1.46 5.73
N GLN A 310 0.13 1.68 4.42
CA GLN A 310 -1.07 2.21 3.74
C GLN A 310 -2.02 1.09 3.27
N ARG A 311 -1.48 -0.10 3.01
CA ARG A 311 -2.20 -1.28 2.54
C ARG A 311 -1.99 -2.45 3.51
N PRO A 312 -2.55 -2.37 4.73
CA PRO A 312 -2.29 -3.35 5.79
C PRO A 312 -2.83 -4.74 5.47
N ASP A 313 -3.83 -4.85 4.60
CA ASP A 313 -4.39 -6.11 4.10
C ASP A 313 -3.36 -6.93 3.31
N LEU A 314 -2.39 -6.30 2.65
CA LEU A 314 -1.34 -7.00 1.91
C LEU A 314 -0.45 -7.86 2.82
N ARG A 315 -0.32 -7.56 4.11
CA ARG A 315 0.40 -8.45 5.06
C ARG A 315 -0.13 -9.89 5.04
N TRP A 316 -1.41 -10.05 4.75
CA TRP A 316 -2.13 -11.32 4.90
C TRP A 316 -2.41 -12.01 3.57
N ARG A 317 -2.13 -11.33 2.46
CA ARG A 317 -2.46 -11.80 1.11
C ARG A 317 -1.37 -11.56 0.06
N ALA A 318 -0.30 -10.86 0.41
CA ALA A 318 0.80 -10.59 -0.52
C ALA A 318 1.42 -11.89 -1.04
N THR A 319 1.73 -11.89 -2.31
CA THR A 319 2.46 -12.97 -3.00
C THR A 319 3.47 -12.32 -3.94
N PRO A 320 4.75 -12.68 -3.89
CA PRO A 320 5.75 -12.24 -4.86
C PRO A 320 5.41 -12.69 -6.28
N LEU A 321 5.74 -11.87 -7.27
CA LEU A 321 5.37 -12.07 -8.69
C LEU A 321 6.58 -11.93 -9.66
N PRO A 322 7.77 -12.46 -9.35
CA PRO A 322 8.98 -12.19 -10.13
C PRO A 322 8.88 -12.67 -11.60
N GLU A 323 8.19 -13.78 -11.88
CA GLU A 323 8.03 -14.28 -13.25
C GLU A 323 7.17 -13.33 -14.10
N LEU A 324 6.09 -12.79 -13.54
CA LEU A 324 5.23 -11.81 -14.21
C LEU A 324 6.01 -10.50 -14.48
N GLN A 325 6.75 -10.04 -13.48
CA GLN A 325 7.57 -8.84 -13.57
C GLN A 325 8.64 -8.96 -14.66
N LEU A 326 9.32 -10.09 -14.70
CA LEU A 326 10.31 -10.38 -15.75
C LEU A 326 9.66 -10.45 -17.15
N ALA A 327 8.48 -11.05 -17.25
CA ALA A 327 7.74 -11.12 -18.52
C ALA A 327 7.32 -9.71 -19.01
N LEU A 328 6.85 -8.84 -18.11
CA LEU A 328 6.52 -7.44 -18.42
C LEU A 328 7.76 -6.66 -18.86
N LEU A 329 8.88 -6.82 -18.13
CA LEU A 329 10.12 -6.12 -18.43
C LEU A 329 10.67 -6.54 -19.80
N ARG A 330 10.66 -7.82 -20.13
CA ARG A 330 11.06 -8.34 -21.46
C ARG A 330 10.13 -7.85 -22.56
N SER A 331 8.83 -7.86 -22.33
CA SER A 331 7.85 -7.31 -23.27
C SER A 331 8.09 -5.84 -23.57
N ALA A 332 8.41 -5.04 -22.56
CA ALA A 332 8.79 -3.63 -22.74
C ALA A 332 10.10 -3.51 -23.56
N ALA A 333 11.11 -4.33 -23.26
CA ALA A 333 12.39 -4.31 -23.98
C ALA A 333 12.24 -4.60 -25.49
N GLU A 334 11.34 -5.49 -25.86
CA GLU A 334 11.02 -5.76 -27.26
C GLU A 334 10.38 -4.58 -28.00
N ARG A 335 9.81 -3.60 -27.30
CA ARG A 335 9.06 -2.45 -27.84
C ARG A 335 9.84 -1.16 -27.82
N VAL A 336 10.83 -1.07 -26.97
CA VAL A 336 11.75 0.08 -26.90
C VAL A 336 12.81 -0.06 -27.99
N ARG A 337 13.16 1.03 -28.65
CA ARG A 337 14.19 1.03 -29.70
C ARG A 337 15.59 0.79 -29.11
N PRO A 338 16.54 0.26 -29.88
CA PRO A 338 17.95 0.18 -29.44
C PRO A 338 18.47 1.53 -28.97
N GLY A 339 19.12 1.55 -27.79
CA GLY A 339 19.60 2.75 -27.11
C GLY A 339 18.52 3.52 -26.36
N GLY A 340 17.26 3.06 -26.38
CA GLY A 340 16.20 3.58 -25.53
C GLY A 340 16.32 3.07 -24.10
N THR A 341 15.50 3.59 -23.19
CA THR A 341 15.60 3.29 -21.76
C THR A 341 14.29 2.77 -21.17
N ILE A 342 14.40 1.90 -20.19
CA ILE A 342 13.28 1.37 -19.40
C ILE A 342 13.51 1.71 -17.94
N VAL A 343 12.50 2.26 -17.28
CA VAL A 343 12.46 2.34 -15.82
C VAL A 343 11.58 1.22 -15.29
N TYR A 344 12.19 0.31 -14.55
CA TYR A 344 11.51 -0.71 -13.79
C TYR A 344 11.25 -0.20 -12.38
N SER A 345 10.00 -0.24 -11.92
CA SER A 345 9.65 0.14 -10.57
C SER A 345 8.64 -0.81 -9.94
N VAL A 346 8.81 -1.06 -8.64
CA VAL A 346 7.89 -1.87 -7.83
C VAL A 346 7.77 -1.29 -6.42
N CYS A 347 6.57 -1.35 -5.84
CA CYS A 347 6.32 -0.89 -4.46
C CYS A 347 6.61 -2.00 -3.43
N THR A 348 7.73 -2.70 -3.58
CA THR A 348 8.17 -3.77 -2.68
C THR A 348 9.63 -3.58 -2.27
N ILE A 349 10.03 -4.25 -1.20
CA ILE A 349 11.40 -4.24 -0.65
C ILE A 349 12.05 -5.62 -0.83
N ASN A 350 11.31 -6.58 -1.38
CA ASN A 350 11.79 -7.94 -1.60
C ASN A 350 12.78 -8.00 -2.77
N ALA A 351 14.02 -8.39 -2.50
CA ALA A 351 15.08 -8.50 -3.49
C ALA A 351 14.75 -9.47 -4.64
N GLU A 352 13.90 -10.49 -4.40
CA GLU A 352 13.43 -11.41 -5.45
C GLU A 352 12.56 -10.72 -6.51
N GLU A 353 11.87 -9.63 -6.15
CA GLU A 353 11.05 -8.82 -7.05
C GLU A 353 11.78 -7.57 -7.53
N ASN A 354 12.93 -7.25 -6.98
CA ASN A 354 13.73 -6.06 -7.24
C ASN A 354 14.93 -6.41 -8.13
N GLU A 355 16.10 -6.55 -7.52
CA GLU A 355 17.38 -6.75 -8.19
C GLU A 355 17.41 -8.05 -8.99
N ALA A 356 16.82 -9.12 -8.47
CA ALA A 356 16.83 -10.42 -9.15
C ALA A 356 16.05 -10.40 -10.47
N VAL A 357 14.96 -9.62 -10.56
CA VAL A 357 14.21 -9.45 -11.81
C VAL A 357 15.03 -8.67 -12.83
N VAL A 358 15.72 -7.61 -12.39
CA VAL A 358 16.59 -6.82 -13.25
C VAL A 358 17.74 -7.68 -13.77
N GLU A 359 18.41 -8.42 -12.90
CA GLU A 359 19.51 -9.33 -13.27
C GLU A 359 19.05 -10.38 -14.28
N ALA A 360 17.89 -11.01 -14.03
CA ALA A 360 17.31 -12.02 -14.93
C ALA A 360 16.86 -11.46 -16.29
N SER A 361 16.68 -10.14 -16.41
CA SER A 361 16.35 -9.50 -17.70
C SER A 361 17.53 -9.49 -18.67
N GLY A 362 18.76 -9.42 -18.14
CA GLY A 362 19.99 -9.29 -18.92
C GLY A 362 20.21 -7.91 -19.54
N LEU A 363 19.40 -6.92 -19.20
CA LEU A 363 19.54 -5.54 -19.69
C LEU A 363 20.66 -4.80 -18.94
N GLU A 364 21.31 -3.86 -19.62
CA GLU A 364 22.35 -3.01 -19.02
C GLU A 364 21.73 -2.04 -18.02
N VAL A 365 22.31 -1.98 -16.82
CA VAL A 365 21.84 -1.06 -15.76
C VAL A 365 22.53 0.29 -15.91
N LEU A 366 21.73 1.35 -16.00
CA LEU A 366 22.19 2.74 -15.98
C LEU A 366 22.16 3.27 -14.53
N PRO A 367 23.32 3.70 -13.97
CA PRO A 367 23.40 4.09 -12.57
C PRO A 367 22.48 5.29 -12.22
N LEU A 368 21.82 5.22 -11.07
CA LEU A 368 20.91 6.25 -10.54
C LEU A 368 21.42 6.89 -9.25
N GLY A 369 22.32 6.24 -8.51
CA GLY A 369 22.71 6.66 -7.17
C GLY A 369 23.44 8.00 -7.11
N GLU A 370 24.17 8.39 -8.17
CA GLU A 370 24.79 9.73 -8.23
C GLU A 370 23.76 10.83 -8.54
N GLU A 371 22.72 10.50 -9.30
CA GLU A 371 21.62 11.43 -9.65
C GLU A 371 20.68 11.66 -8.46
N TRP A 372 20.46 10.60 -7.65
CA TRP A 372 19.56 10.59 -6.50
C TRP A 372 20.23 10.00 -5.25
N PRO A 373 21.32 10.62 -4.74
CA PRO A 373 22.14 10.01 -3.69
C PRO A 373 21.39 9.73 -2.37
N GLN A 374 20.37 10.54 -2.06
CA GLN A 374 19.56 10.35 -0.86
C GLN A 374 18.68 9.10 -0.91
N TYR A 375 18.43 8.55 -2.10
CA TYR A 375 17.63 7.36 -2.33
C TYR A 375 18.41 6.18 -2.88
N ALA A 376 19.75 6.33 -2.98
CA ALA A 376 20.60 5.25 -3.48
C ALA A 376 20.40 3.97 -2.67
N HIS A 377 20.28 2.84 -3.35
CA HIS A 377 20.14 1.55 -2.70
C HIS A 377 21.35 1.28 -1.80
N PRO A 378 21.17 0.89 -0.51
CA PRO A 378 22.26 0.85 0.48
C PRO A 378 23.39 -0.11 0.14
N ARG A 379 23.15 -1.13 -0.69
CA ARG A 379 24.15 -2.13 -1.11
C ARG A 379 24.49 -2.08 -2.60
N LEU A 380 23.59 -1.57 -3.44
CA LEU A 380 23.67 -1.61 -4.90
C LEU A 380 23.37 -0.22 -5.46
N SER A 381 24.32 0.72 -5.30
CA SER A 381 24.10 2.16 -5.57
C SER A 381 23.69 2.51 -7.02
N GLN A 382 23.75 1.55 -7.95
CA GLN A 382 23.19 1.73 -9.29
C GLN A 382 21.67 1.77 -9.30
N PHE A 383 20.99 1.31 -8.24
CA PHE A 383 19.54 1.36 -8.06
C PHE A 383 19.12 2.40 -7.01
N LEU A 384 17.82 2.69 -6.97
CA LEU A 384 17.22 3.44 -5.88
C LEU A 384 16.31 2.53 -5.05
N LEU A 385 16.31 2.76 -3.74
CA LEU A 385 15.44 2.06 -2.80
C LEU A 385 14.94 3.04 -1.73
N THR A 386 13.67 3.41 -1.78
CA THR A 386 13.07 4.15 -0.67
C THR A 386 12.64 3.19 0.42
N LEU A 387 12.91 3.54 1.68
CA LEU A 387 12.63 2.71 2.85
C LEU A 387 11.83 3.51 3.89
N PRO A 388 10.67 3.02 4.35
CA PRO A 388 9.82 3.73 5.32
C PRO A 388 10.55 4.19 6.58
N HIS A 389 11.41 3.37 7.16
CA HIS A 389 12.15 3.70 8.39
C HIS A 389 13.31 4.67 8.19
N VAL A 390 13.80 4.83 6.96
CA VAL A 390 14.89 5.76 6.63
C VAL A 390 14.36 7.07 6.07
N HIS A 391 13.40 6.97 5.14
CA HIS A 391 12.96 8.12 4.36
C HIS A 391 11.58 8.66 4.77
N GLY A 392 10.85 7.96 5.67
CA GLY A 392 9.50 8.36 6.09
C GLY A 392 8.43 8.25 4.99
N THR A 393 8.74 7.60 3.88
CA THR A 393 7.83 7.41 2.74
C THR A 393 7.65 5.92 2.41
N SER A 394 6.77 5.59 1.46
CA SER A 394 6.56 4.20 1.00
C SER A 394 7.84 3.61 0.43
N GLY A 395 8.02 2.30 0.62
CA GLY A 395 9.12 1.54 0.01
C GLY A 395 8.90 1.33 -1.48
N PHE A 396 9.89 1.73 -2.28
CA PHE A 396 9.93 1.54 -3.73
C PHE A 396 11.34 1.17 -4.17
N PHE A 397 11.44 0.16 -5.02
CA PHE A 397 12.64 -0.11 -5.79
C PHE A 397 12.50 0.50 -7.18
N ILE A 398 13.60 1.10 -7.70
CA ILE A 398 13.64 1.72 -9.02
C ILE A 398 14.99 1.42 -9.68
N GLY A 399 14.94 0.84 -10.89
CA GLY A 399 16.09 0.62 -11.76
C GLY A 399 15.89 1.26 -13.13
N ARG A 400 16.93 1.87 -13.69
CA ARG A 400 16.93 2.37 -15.07
C ARG A 400 17.83 1.48 -15.92
N LEU A 401 17.29 1.02 -17.04
CA LEU A 401 17.88 -0.01 -17.89
C LEU A 401 17.98 0.50 -19.32
N GLN A 402 18.98 0.06 -20.05
CA GLN A 402 19.16 0.34 -21.46
C GLN A 402 18.85 -0.88 -22.32
N VAL A 403 18.20 -0.66 -23.48
CA VAL A 403 17.88 -1.67 -24.49
C VAL A 403 18.91 -1.66 -25.62
#